data_0fcb4759aecea429cac561cb8a879787
#
_entry.id   0fcb4759aecea429cac561cb8a879787
#
_cell.length_a   1.000
_cell.length_b   1.000
_cell.length_c   1.000
_cell.angle_alpha   90.00
_cell.angle_beta   90.00
_cell.angle_gamma   90.00
#
_symmetry.space_group_name_H-M   'P 1'
#
loop_
_entity.id
_entity.type
_entity.pdbx_description
1 polymer ?
#
loop_
_entity_poly.entity_id
_entity_poly.type
_entity_poly.pdbx_seq_one_letter_code
_entity_poly.pdbx_strand_id
1 'polypeptide(L)'
;MSVSAKNLFFAVMFVTMQIGLIKANYASEVASKKCSNSIADRVIYQNALSGDVQAQYFLGNKLFSPSCTPEDQEKGLALLMQAAQGDHPGALFILGYMIFESAQNNREVHDALRYLEKSSKLGHQPAKSYLGSVLLHNATTNREKHKALDLLKTAALAGNDDAARTLYHIYFSGLYGETKNLCTADFWFALTLKKDTLIQNLPEAQISNCRNGEKMTILE
;
A
#
# COMPACT_ATOMS: atom_id res chain seq x y z
N MET A 1 2.51 -24.92 3.54
CA MET A 1 2.75 -25.34 2.16
C MET A 1 2.80 -24.07 1.32
N SER A 2 4.00 -23.64 0.91
CA SER A 2 4.18 -22.42 0.14
C SER A 2 3.79 -22.70 -1.31
N VAL A 3 2.78 -21.97 -1.80
CA VAL A 3 2.45 -21.96 -3.23
C VAL A 3 3.61 -21.29 -3.95
N SER A 4 4.31 -22.00 -4.82
CA SER A 4 5.45 -21.50 -5.57
C SER A 4 5.01 -20.31 -6.45
N ALA A 5 5.79 -19.22 -6.47
CA ALA A 5 5.54 -18.04 -7.31
C ALA A 5 5.41 -18.38 -8.81
N LYS A 6 6.03 -19.48 -9.27
CA LYS A 6 5.77 -20.02 -10.61
C LYS A 6 4.31 -20.40 -10.83
N ASN A 7 3.64 -20.95 -9.81
CA ASN A 7 2.22 -21.32 -9.92
C ASN A 7 1.34 -20.07 -9.91
N LEU A 8 1.74 -19.01 -9.21
CA LEU A 8 1.02 -17.73 -9.20
C LEU A 8 1.16 -17.02 -10.56
N PHE A 9 2.35 -17.01 -11.15
CA PHE A 9 2.61 -16.42 -12.47
C PHE A 9 1.91 -17.18 -13.60
N PHE A 10 1.86 -18.52 -13.53
CA PHE A 10 1.07 -19.34 -14.46
C PHE A 10 -0.43 -19.15 -14.26
N ALA A 11 -0.91 -19.01 -13.02
CA ALA A 11 -2.31 -18.69 -12.73
C ALA A 11 -2.69 -17.32 -13.31
N VAL A 12 -1.82 -16.33 -13.21
CA VAL A 12 -1.99 -14.99 -13.79
C VAL A 12 -2.04 -15.04 -15.32
N MET A 13 -1.19 -15.81 -15.99
CA MET A 13 -1.23 -16.00 -17.44
C MET A 13 -2.43 -16.83 -17.90
N PHE A 14 -2.85 -17.84 -17.14
CA PHE A 14 -4.03 -18.65 -17.44
C PHE A 14 -5.33 -17.84 -17.30
N VAL A 15 -5.41 -16.95 -16.32
CA VAL A 15 -6.57 -16.08 -16.09
C VAL A 15 -6.75 -15.07 -17.23
N THR A 16 -5.68 -14.55 -17.84
CA THR A 16 -5.80 -13.66 -19.01
C THR A 16 -6.36 -14.36 -20.24
N MET A 17 -6.14 -15.66 -20.35
CA MET A 17 -6.66 -16.45 -21.50
C MET A 17 -8.13 -16.89 -21.28
N GLN A 18 -8.60 -16.98 -20.04
CA GLN A 18 -9.96 -17.37 -19.67
C GLN A 18 -10.98 -16.23 -19.56
N ILE A 19 -10.55 -14.97 -19.54
CA ILE A 19 -11.44 -13.79 -19.39
C ILE A 19 -12.50 -13.73 -20.52
N GLY A 20 -12.22 -14.28 -21.69
CA GLY A 20 -13.18 -14.39 -22.80
C GLY A 20 -14.33 -15.38 -22.55
N LEU A 21 -14.10 -16.43 -21.78
CA LEU A 21 -15.08 -17.49 -21.48
C LEU A 21 -15.91 -17.20 -20.21
N ILE A 22 -15.38 -16.37 -19.32
CA ILE A 22 -16.00 -16.08 -18.01
C ILE A 22 -17.23 -15.16 -18.15
N LYS A 23 -17.31 -14.34 -19.22
CA LYS A 23 -18.48 -13.45 -19.45
C LYS A 23 -19.81 -14.19 -19.64
N ALA A 24 -19.80 -15.46 -20.05
CA ALA A 24 -21.04 -16.21 -20.34
C ALA A 24 -21.61 -17.00 -19.15
N ASN A 25 -20.77 -17.42 -18.18
CA ASN A 25 -21.22 -18.29 -17.08
C ASN A 25 -21.49 -17.57 -15.74
N TYR A 26 -21.16 -16.29 -15.63
CA TYR A 26 -21.26 -15.55 -14.36
C TYR A 26 -22.66 -15.07 -13.98
N ALA A 27 -23.63 -15.18 -14.88
CA ALA A 27 -25.02 -14.72 -14.60
C ALA A 27 -25.82 -15.67 -13.68
N SER A 28 -25.36 -16.91 -13.47
CA SER A 28 -26.16 -17.92 -12.74
C SER A 28 -25.58 -18.37 -11.39
N GLU A 29 -24.33 -18.08 -11.07
CA GLU A 29 -23.71 -18.51 -9.81
C GLU A 29 -23.50 -17.35 -8.85
N VAL A 30 -24.63 -16.90 -8.31
CA VAL A 30 -24.68 -15.88 -7.26
C VAL A 30 -23.93 -16.39 -6.04
N ALA A 31 -22.78 -15.75 -5.77
CA ALA A 31 -22.28 -15.47 -4.44
C ALA A 31 -22.16 -16.67 -3.49
N SER A 32 -20.96 -17.10 -3.26
CA SER A 32 -20.62 -17.80 -2.02
C SER A 32 -21.33 -17.09 -0.85
N LYS A 33 -22.18 -17.81 -0.15
CA LYS A 33 -23.06 -17.31 0.92
C LYS A 33 -22.35 -16.58 2.06
N LYS A 34 -21.03 -16.54 2.08
CA LYS A 34 -20.21 -16.03 3.18
C LYS A 34 -19.63 -14.63 2.93
N CYS A 35 -19.28 -14.27 1.69
CA CYS A 35 -18.58 -13.02 1.40
C CYS A 35 -19.34 -11.99 0.57
N SER A 36 -20.49 -12.35 -0.03
CA SER A 36 -21.25 -11.44 -0.91
C SER A 36 -22.76 -11.70 -0.81
N ASN A 37 -23.42 -11.16 0.21
CA ASN A 37 -24.84 -11.43 0.49
C ASN A 37 -25.75 -10.21 0.68
N SER A 38 -25.25 -8.98 0.53
CA SER A 38 -26.10 -7.79 0.67
C SER A 38 -26.66 -7.29 -0.67
N ILE A 39 -27.76 -6.53 -0.64
CA ILE A 39 -28.30 -5.85 -1.84
C ILE A 39 -27.23 -4.90 -2.42
N ALA A 40 -26.47 -4.23 -1.54
CA ALA A 40 -25.35 -3.38 -1.94
C ALA A 40 -24.27 -4.17 -2.72
N ASP A 41 -23.99 -5.40 -2.32
CA ASP A 41 -23.04 -6.26 -3.03
C ASP A 41 -23.49 -6.58 -4.45
N ARG A 42 -24.79 -6.73 -4.68
CA ARG A 42 -25.33 -6.99 -6.03
C ARG A 42 -25.13 -5.79 -6.94
N VAL A 43 -25.35 -4.58 -6.45
CA VAL A 43 -25.12 -3.35 -7.24
C VAL A 43 -23.63 -3.19 -7.55
N ILE A 44 -22.75 -3.37 -6.55
CA ILE A 44 -21.31 -3.31 -6.75
C ILE A 44 -20.86 -4.39 -7.76
N TYR A 45 -21.42 -5.59 -7.67
CA TYR A 45 -21.13 -6.69 -8.59
C TYR A 45 -21.51 -6.32 -10.04
N GLN A 46 -22.71 -5.76 -10.27
CA GLN A 46 -23.12 -5.33 -11.60
C GLN A 46 -22.24 -4.22 -12.17
N ASN A 47 -21.87 -3.26 -11.33
CA ASN A 47 -20.95 -2.18 -11.72
C ASN A 47 -19.55 -2.72 -12.04
N ALA A 48 -19.05 -3.68 -11.27
CA ALA A 48 -17.76 -4.32 -11.54
C ALA A 48 -17.77 -5.07 -12.89
N LEU A 49 -18.87 -5.77 -13.20
CA LEU A 49 -19.06 -6.45 -14.49
C LEU A 49 -19.16 -5.47 -15.66
N SER A 50 -19.71 -4.28 -15.45
CA SER A 50 -19.78 -3.22 -16.48
C SER A 50 -18.44 -2.52 -16.71
N GLY A 51 -17.41 -2.84 -15.92
CA GLY A 51 -16.07 -2.28 -16.06
C GLY A 51 -15.78 -1.09 -15.15
N ASP A 52 -16.65 -0.80 -14.16
CA ASP A 52 -16.39 0.23 -13.18
C ASP A 52 -15.17 -0.16 -12.30
N VAL A 53 -14.09 0.58 -12.46
CA VAL A 53 -12.80 0.30 -11.84
C VAL A 53 -12.86 0.36 -10.30
N GLN A 54 -13.66 1.29 -9.77
CA GLN A 54 -13.86 1.44 -8.34
C GLN A 54 -14.64 0.25 -7.76
N ALA A 55 -15.70 -0.18 -8.45
CA ALA A 55 -16.48 -1.35 -8.06
C ALA A 55 -15.65 -2.64 -8.16
N GLN A 56 -14.82 -2.79 -9.20
CA GLN A 56 -13.88 -3.90 -9.34
C GLN A 56 -12.91 -3.96 -8.16
N TYR A 57 -12.35 -2.83 -7.75
CA TYR A 57 -11.48 -2.78 -6.59
C TYR A 57 -12.20 -3.16 -5.30
N PHE A 58 -13.35 -2.57 -5.02
CA PHE A 58 -14.10 -2.84 -3.78
C PHE A 58 -14.51 -4.31 -3.68
N LEU A 59 -15.10 -4.84 -4.74
CA LEU A 59 -15.53 -6.23 -4.76
C LEU A 59 -14.32 -7.17 -4.72
N GLY A 60 -13.29 -6.87 -5.48
CA GLY A 60 -12.04 -7.62 -5.52
C GLY A 60 -11.38 -7.71 -4.15
N ASN A 61 -11.22 -6.58 -3.47
CA ASN A 61 -10.63 -6.53 -2.13
C ASN A 61 -11.50 -7.28 -1.09
N LYS A 62 -12.82 -7.19 -1.20
CA LYS A 62 -13.75 -7.91 -0.33
C LYS A 62 -13.64 -9.42 -0.50
N LEU A 63 -13.66 -9.90 -1.74
CA LEU A 63 -13.59 -11.33 -2.06
C LEU A 63 -12.21 -11.93 -1.81
N PHE A 64 -11.15 -11.12 -1.91
CA PHE A 64 -9.77 -11.54 -1.67
C PHE A 64 -9.44 -11.72 -0.18
N SER A 65 -10.39 -11.48 0.73
CA SER A 65 -10.21 -11.68 2.17
C SER A 65 -9.91 -13.14 2.52
N PRO A 66 -8.99 -13.41 3.50
CA PRO A 66 -8.73 -14.76 3.99
C PRO A 66 -9.96 -15.48 4.59
N SER A 67 -11.00 -14.73 4.92
CA SER A 67 -12.28 -15.29 5.44
C SER A 67 -13.18 -15.86 4.34
N CYS A 68 -12.87 -15.59 3.08
CA CYS A 68 -13.63 -16.05 1.93
C CYS A 68 -13.15 -17.42 1.44
N THR A 69 -13.95 -18.09 0.59
CA THR A 69 -13.55 -19.36 -0.01
C THR A 69 -12.39 -19.16 -1.00
N PRO A 70 -11.59 -20.20 -1.29
CA PRO A 70 -10.54 -20.11 -2.31
C PRO A 70 -11.06 -19.63 -3.68
N GLU A 71 -12.25 -20.07 -4.07
CA GLU A 71 -12.90 -19.64 -5.32
C GLU A 71 -13.26 -18.16 -5.32
N ASP A 72 -13.73 -17.63 -4.17
CA ASP A 72 -13.99 -16.20 -4.02
C ASP A 72 -12.67 -15.40 -4.06
N GLN A 73 -11.62 -15.92 -3.44
CA GLN A 73 -10.30 -15.26 -3.47
C GLN A 73 -9.72 -15.19 -4.89
N GLU A 74 -9.90 -16.24 -5.70
CA GLU A 74 -9.52 -16.21 -7.13
C GLU A 74 -10.30 -15.16 -7.92
N LYS A 75 -11.64 -15.11 -7.71
CA LYS A 75 -12.50 -14.07 -8.30
C LYS A 75 -12.08 -12.68 -7.85
N GLY A 76 -11.79 -12.54 -6.55
CA GLY A 76 -11.29 -11.29 -5.95
C GLY A 76 -9.99 -10.83 -6.59
N LEU A 77 -9.04 -11.73 -6.74
CA LEU A 77 -7.76 -11.43 -7.39
C LEU A 77 -7.95 -11.01 -8.86
N ALA A 78 -8.80 -11.70 -9.60
CA ALA A 78 -9.10 -11.33 -10.98
C ALA A 78 -9.69 -9.91 -11.11
N LEU A 79 -10.60 -9.53 -10.21
CA LEU A 79 -11.17 -8.18 -10.16
C LEU A 79 -10.11 -7.14 -9.75
N LEU A 80 -9.24 -7.43 -8.79
CA LEU A 80 -8.13 -6.55 -8.44
C LEU A 80 -7.17 -6.33 -9.62
N MET A 81 -6.92 -7.37 -10.42
CA MET A 81 -6.10 -7.24 -11.64
C MET A 81 -6.78 -6.34 -12.68
N GLN A 82 -8.10 -6.47 -12.88
CA GLN A 82 -8.85 -5.60 -13.77
C GLN A 82 -8.83 -4.15 -13.28
N ALA A 83 -9.04 -3.93 -11.98
CA ALA A 83 -8.96 -2.60 -11.37
C ALA A 83 -7.56 -1.98 -11.52
N ALA A 84 -6.50 -2.77 -11.40
CA ALA A 84 -5.13 -2.31 -11.59
C ALA A 84 -4.82 -1.97 -13.06
N GLN A 85 -5.42 -2.70 -14.02
CA GLN A 85 -5.36 -2.34 -15.45
C GLN A 85 -6.07 -1.00 -15.73
N GLY A 86 -7.13 -0.69 -14.97
CA GLY A 86 -7.80 0.60 -14.96
C GLY A 86 -7.14 1.65 -14.08
N ASP A 87 -5.90 1.43 -13.66
CA ASP A 87 -5.10 2.36 -12.85
C ASP A 87 -5.67 2.67 -11.46
N HIS A 88 -6.43 1.76 -10.88
CA HIS A 88 -6.91 1.95 -9.51
C HIS A 88 -5.74 1.88 -8.51
N PRO A 89 -5.47 2.97 -7.74
CA PRO A 89 -4.25 3.04 -6.91
C PRO A 89 -4.21 1.98 -5.82
N GLY A 90 -5.35 1.65 -5.18
CA GLY A 90 -5.41 0.60 -4.16
C GLY A 90 -5.18 -0.80 -4.75
N ALA A 91 -5.69 -1.09 -5.95
CA ALA A 91 -5.47 -2.37 -6.62
C ALA A 91 -3.99 -2.54 -7.03
N LEU A 92 -3.39 -1.49 -7.59
CA LEU A 92 -1.95 -1.46 -7.90
C LEU A 92 -1.10 -1.72 -6.64
N PHE A 93 -1.46 -1.12 -5.50
CA PHE A 93 -0.77 -1.35 -4.24
C PHE A 93 -0.87 -2.81 -3.80
N ILE A 94 -2.09 -3.39 -3.78
CA ILE A 94 -2.30 -4.79 -3.36
C ILE A 94 -1.48 -5.74 -4.23
N LEU A 95 -1.53 -5.59 -5.55
CA LEU A 95 -0.76 -6.44 -6.45
C LEU A 95 0.74 -6.26 -6.28
N GLY A 96 1.21 -5.02 -6.19
CA GLY A 96 2.63 -4.73 -5.96
C GLY A 96 3.14 -5.31 -4.64
N TYR A 97 2.37 -5.16 -3.57
CA TYR A 97 2.67 -5.74 -2.25
C TYR A 97 2.75 -7.28 -2.32
N MET A 98 1.74 -7.93 -2.91
CA MET A 98 1.69 -9.39 -3.04
C MET A 98 2.88 -9.94 -3.84
N ILE A 99 3.19 -9.33 -4.99
CA ILE A 99 4.31 -9.75 -5.83
C ILE A 99 5.62 -9.56 -5.06
N PHE A 100 5.78 -8.44 -4.33
CA PHE A 100 6.99 -8.15 -3.56
C PHE A 100 7.21 -9.18 -2.45
N GLU A 101 6.17 -9.50 -1.65
CA GLU A 101 6.26 -10.46 -0.56
C GLU A 101 6.50 -11.91 -1.04
N SER A 102 6.10 -12.23 -2.26
CA SER A 102 6.30 -13.55 -2.86
C SER A 102 7.51 -13.64 -3.80
N ALA A 103 8.21 -12.54 -4.04
CA ALA A 103 9.29 -12.44 -5.01
C ALA A 103 10.45 -13.39 -4.66
N GLN A 104 10.88 -14.16 -5.65
CA GLN A 104 12.00 -15.11 -5.53
C GLN A 104 13.23 -14.67 -6.33
N ASN A 105 13.10 -13.64 -7.16
CA ASN A 105 14.15 -13.13 -8.00
C ASN A 105 14.03 -11.63 -8.25
N ASN A 106 15.12 -11.02 -8.72
CA ASN A 106 15.20 -9.57 -8.96
C ASN A 106 14.18 -9.05 -9.98
N ARG A 107 13.74 -9.88 -10.94
CA ARG A 107 12.75 -9.49 -11.93
C ARG A 107 11.38 -9.29 -11.28
N GLU A 108 10.98 -10.22 -10.43
CA GLU A 108 9.72 -10.12 -9.68
C GLU A 108 9.73 -8.90 -8.73
N VAL A 109 10.85 -8.66 -8.05
CA VAL A 109 11.04 -7.45 -7.24
C VAL A 109 10.87 -6.18 -8.09
N HIS A 110 11.47 -6.14 -9.27
CA HIS A 110 11.35 -4.99 -10.17
C HIS A 110 9.90 -4.79 -10.65
N ASP A 111 9.20 -5.86 -11.00
CA ASP A 111 7.80 -5.79 -11.40
C ASP A 111 6.92 -5.31 -10.25
N ALA A 112 7.13 -5.79 -9.04
CA ALA A 112 6.45 -5.32 -7.83
C ALA A 112 6.67 -3.82 -7.60
N LEU A 113 7.92 -3.36 -7.68
CA LEU A 113 8.25 -1.94 -7.51
C LEU A 113 7.55 -1.05 -8.54
N ARG A 114 7.40 -1.50 -9.79
CA ARG A 114 6.64 -0.75 -10.82
C ARG A 114 5.17 -0.54 -10.42
N TYR A 115 4.51 -1.55 -9.88
CA TYR A 115 3.15 -1.43 -9.36
C TYR A 115 3.08 -0.46 -8.18
N LEU A 116 4.00 -0.59 -7.22
CA LEU A 116 4.07 0.27 -6.04
C LEU A 116 4.37 1.73 -6.42
N GLU A 117 5.29 1.96 -7.35
CA GLU A 117 5.61 3.31 -7.85
C GLU A 117 4.41 3.95 -8.55
N LYS A 118 3.69 3.19 -9.39
CA LYS A 118 2.49 3.69 -10.07
C LYS A 118 1.42 4.06 -9.06
N SER A 119 1.14 3.20 -8.09
CA SER A 119 0.21 3.46 -7.00
C SER A 119 0.59 4.71 -6.19
N SER A 120 1.87 4.84 -5.84
CA SER A 120 2.42 5.99 -5.12
C SER A 120 2.26 7.30 -5.91
N LYS A 121 2.51 7.29 -7.23
CA LYS A 121 2.33 8.45 -8.13
C LYS A 121 0.86 8.87 -8.22
N LEU A 122 -0.06 7.92 -8.15
CA LEU A 122 -1.51 8.17 -8.11
C LEU A 122 -2.01 8.63 -6.72
N GLY A 123 -1.11 8.89 -5.79
CA GLY A 123 -1.43 9.50 -4.50
C GLY A 123 -1.80 8.52 -3.39
N HIS A 124 -1.68 7.20 -3.59
CA HIS A 124 -2.02 6.21 -2.57
C HIS A 124 -1.00 6.22 -1.41
N GLN A 125 -1.43 6.70 -0.25
CA GLN A 125 -0.52 6.90 0.89
C GLN A 125 0.08 5.59 1.43
N PRO A 126 -0.66 4.46 1.56
CA PRO A 126 -0.06 3.18 1.91
C PRO A 126 1.05 2.74 0.94
N ALA A 127 0.88 2.98 -0.37
CA ALA A 127 1.91 2.67 -1.35
C ALA A 127 3.16 3.55 -1.18
N LYS A 128 3.00 4.84 -0.88
CA LYS A 128 4.14 5.73 -0.59
C LYS A 128 4.92 5.27 0.63
N SER A 129 4.21 4.93 1.70
CA SER A 129 4.81 4.43 2.94
C SER A 129 5.58 3.13 2.71
N TYR A 130 4.94 2.16 2.08
CA TYR A 130 5.56 0.86 1.82
C TYR A 130 6.76 0.98 0.88
N LEU A 131 6.60 1.69 -0.23
CA LEU A 131 7.69 1.95 -1.18
C LEU A 131 8.86 2.68 -0.52
N GLY A 132 8.58 3.68 0.31
CA GLY A 132 9.60 4.39 1.08
C GLY A 132 10.39 3.46 1.99
N SER A 133 9.71 2.56 2.71
CA SER A 133 10.34 1.58 3.59
C SER A 133 11.21 0.57 2.81
N VAL A 134 10.69 0.04 1.71
CA VAL A 134 11.41 -0.90 0.84
C VAL A 134 12.65 -0.24 0.23
N LEU A 135 12.51 0.96 -0.32
CA LEU A 135 13.64 1.70 -0.91
C LEU A 135 14.68 2.07 0.14
N LEU A 136 14.26 2.45 1.34
CA LEU A 136 15.18 2.80 2.43
C LEU A 136 16.00 1.61 2.89
N HIS A 137 15.37 0.43 3.01
CA HIS A 137 16.05 -0.80 3.40
C HIS A 137 17.11 -1.23 2.37
N ASN A 138 16.85 -1.00 1.09
CA ASN A 138 17.74 -1.38 -0.01
C ASN A 138 18.66 -0.23 -0.49
N ALA A 139 18.58 0.95 0.12
CA ALA A 139 19.35 2.11 -0.30
C ALA A 139 20.85 1.91 -0.07
N THR A 140 21.64 2.09 -1.12
CA THR A 140 23.11 2.01 -1.08
C THR A 140 23.76 3.39 -1.10
N THR A 141 23.05 4.40 -1.59
CA THR A 141 23.51 5.78 -1.71
C THR A 141 22.71 6.73 -0.82
N ASN A 142 23.32 7.85 -0.42
CA ASN A 142 22.62 8.89 0.32
C ASN A 142 21.45 9.49 -0.49
N ARG A 143 21.56 9.58 -1.81
CA ARG A 143 20.49 10.07 -2.69
C ARG A 143 19.25 9.15 -2.62
N GLU A 144 19.47 7.84 -2.64
CA GLU A 144 18.38 6.86 -2.51
C GLU A 144 17.73 6.93 -1.13
N LYS A 145 18.54 7.06 -0.07
CA LYS A 145 18.03 7.24 1.30
C LYS A 145 17.15 8.49 1.42
N HIS A 146 17.62 9.64 0.91
CA HIS A 146 16.82 10.87 0.95
C HIS A 146 15.50 10.70 0.18
N LYS A 147 15.52 10.11 -1.03
CA LYS A 147 14.28 9.83 -1.79
C LYS A 147 13.31 8.95 -1.01
N ALA A 148 13.81 7.92 -0.35
CA ALA A 148 12.99 7.02 0.46
C ALA A 148 12.40 7.73 1.69
N LEU A 149 13.22 8.53 2.40
CA LEU A 149 12.77 9.34 3.54
C LEU A 149 11.72 10.38 3.12
N ASP A 150 11.86 11.01 1.95
CA ASP A 150 10.89 11.98 1.43
C ASP A 150 9.53 11.32 1.14
N LEU A 151 9.52 10.09 0.62
CA LEU A 151 8.29 9.31 0.45
C LEU A 151 7.62 9.03 1.79
N LEU A 152 8.38 8.60 2.81
CA LEU A 152 7.87 8.36 4.16
C LEU A 152 7.33 9.63 4.79
N LYS A 153 8.08 10.75 4.72
CA LYS A 153 7.65 12.05 5.24
C LYS A 153 6.35 12.52 4.57
N THR A 154 6.27 12.39 3.24
CA THR A 154 5.06 12.76 2.49
C THR A 154 3.86 11.91 2.90
N ALA A 155 4.03 10.62 3.07
CA ALA A 155 2.97 9.73 3.50
C ALA A 155 2.52 10.03 4.94
N ALA A 156 3.47 10.24 5.87
CA ALA A 156 3.19 10.55 7.26
C ALA A 156 2.40 11.86 7.42
N LEU A 157 2.82 12.91 6.69
CA LEU A 157 2.12 14.21 6.70
C LEU A 157 0.72 14.14 6.07
N ALA A 158 0.48 13.16 5.20
CA ALA A 158 -0.85 12.87 4.66
C ALA A 158 -1.69 11.95 5.59
N GLY A 159 -1.22 11.68 6.81
CA GLY A 159 -1.94 10.92 7.82
C GLY A 159 -1.70 9.40 7.78
N ASN A 160 -0.63 8.93 7.14
CA ASN A 160 -0.26 7.52 7.20
C ASN A 160 0.51 7.22 8.49
N ASP A 161 -0.15 6.52 9.42
CA ASP A 161 0.40 6.21 10.75
C ASP A 161 1.63 5.28 10.67
N ASP A 162 1.69 4.37 9.68
CA ASP A 162 2.84 3.46 9.54
C ASP A 162 4.09 4.20 9.08
N ALA A 163 3.95 5.16 8.17
CA ALA A 163 5.05 6.03 7.77
C ALA A 163 5.54 6.89 8.93
N ALA A 164 4.62 7.47 9.72
CA ALA A 164 4.97 8.28 10.87
C ALA A 164 5.71 7.46 11.93
N ARG A 165 5.24 6.23 12.20
CA ARG A 165 5.89 5.30 13.12
C ARG A 165 7.28 4.88 12.63
N THR A 166 7.43 4.61 11.34
CA THR A 166 8.73 4.31 10.74
C THR A 166 9.71 5.46 10.93
N LEU A 167 9.30 6.70 10.65
CA LEU A 167 10.13 7.89 10.86
C LEU A 167 10.46 8.11 12.34
N TYR A 168 9.52 7.88 13.25
CA TYR A 168 9.80 7.90 14.69
C TYR A 168 10.96 6.97 15.03
N HIS A 169 10.92 5.70 14.60
CA HIS A 169 11.98 4.74 14.90
C HIS A 169 13.33 5.13 14.27
N ILE A 170 13.32 5.69 13.06
CA ILE A 170 14.53 6.15 12.39
C ILE A 170 15.23 7.24 13.22
N TYR A 171 14.52 8.28 13.62
CA TYR A 171 15.09 9.40 14.36
C TYR A 171 15.31 9.10 15.83
N PHE A 172 14.49 8.25 16.44
CA PHE A 172 14.68 7.81 17.82
C PHE A 172 15.97 6.99 18.01
N SER A 173 16.27 6.11 17.04
CA SER A 173 17.40 5.18 17.12
C SER A 173 18.63 5.62 16.31
N GLY A 174 18.51 6.61 15.43
CA GLY A 174 19.58 7.03 14.53
C GLY A 174 19.88 5.99 13.44
N LEU A 175 18.82 5.45 12.81
CA LEU A 175 18.95 4.42 11.77
C LEU A 175 19.25 5.03 10.40
N TYR A 176 19.76 4.21 9.49
CA TYR A 176 20.04 4.54 8.08
C TYR A 176 20.95 5.75 7.87
N GLY A 177 21.83 6.02 8.84
CA GLY A 177 22.78 7.15 8.79
C GLY A 177 22.19 8.49 9.24
N GLU A 178 20.91 8.50 9.66
CA GLU A 178 20.33 9.65 10.35
C GLU A 178 20.90 9.77 11.76
N THR A 179 21.08 11.00 12.24
CA THR A 179 21.49 11.23 13.64
C THR A 179 20.28 11.04 14.56
N LYS A 180 20.53 10.45 15.74
CA LYS A 180 19.51 10.37 16.79
C LYS A 180 19.00 11.79 17.11
N ASN A 181 17.70 12.00 16.96
CA ASN A 181 17.04 13.28 17.20
C ASN A 181 15.68 13.06 17.84
N LEU A 182 15.61 13.21 19.16
CA LEU A 182 14.41 12.96 19.93
C LEU A 182 13.28 13.94 19.59
N CYS A 183 13.62 15.19 19.30
CA CYS A 183 12.62 16.20 18.91
C CYS A 183 11.90 15.79 17.62
N THR A 184 12.65 15.37 16.59
CA THR A 184 12.09 14.89 15.33
C THR A 184 11.31 13.59 15.55
N ALA A 185 11.81 12.68 16.38
CA ALA A 185 11.10 11.45 16.73
C ALA A 185 9.75 11.76 17.39
N ASP A 186 9.72 12.63 18.40
CA ASP A 186 8.49 13.01 19.10
C ASP A 186 7.48 13.69 18.17
N PHE A 187 7.93 14.51 17.22
CA PHE A 187 7.06 15.09 16.19
C PHE A 187 6.35 13.99 15.38
N TRP A 188 7.10 13.00 14.88
CA TRP A 188 6.50 11.90 14.10
C TRP A 188 5.60 11.03 14.96
N PHE A 189 5.96 10.79 16.21
CA PHE A 189 5.11 10.05 17.14
C PHE A 189 3.79 10.77 17.45
N ALA A 190 3.82 12.08 17.63
CA ALA A 190 2.63 12.89 17.87
C ALA A 190 1.60 12.78 16.72
N LEU A 191 2.08 12.68 15.47
CA LEU A 191 1.20 12.44 14.30
C LEU A 191 0.45 11.11 14.40
N THR A 192 1.09 10.04 14.92
CA THR A 192 0.41 8.72 15.07
C THR A 192 -0.70 8.75 16.09
N LEU A 193 -0.60 9.63 17.09
CA LEU A 193 -1.59 9.75 18.16
C LEU A 193 -2.80 10.64 17.79
N LYS A 194 -2.78 11.25 16.59
CA LYS A 194 -3.80 12.25 16.15
C LYS A 194 -4.05 13.33 17.21
N LYS A 195 -3.02 13.59 18.04
CA LYS A 195 -3.08 14.60 19.09
C LYS A 195 -2.62 15.94 18.55
N ASP A 196 -3.50 16.60 17.80
CA ASP A 196 -3.31 18.00 17.37
C ASP A 196 -2.87 18.90 18.53
N THR A 197 -3.31 18.61 19.76
CA THR A 197 -2.97 19.36 20.97
C THR A 197 -1.48 19.34 21.32
N LEU A 198 -0.73 18.28 21.02
CA LEU A 198 0.72 18.24 21.27
C LEU A 198 1.49 19.08 20.25
N ILE A 199 1.03 19.05 18.98
CA ILE A 199 1.66 19.82 17.91
C ILE A 199 1.30 21.29 18.01
N GLN A 200 0.04 21.61 18.36
CA GLN A 200 -0.44 23.00 18.52
C GLN A 200 0.25 23.77 19.67
N ASN A 201 0.77 23.06 20.67
CA ASN A 201 1.45 23.67 21.80
C ASN A 201 2.96 23.88 21.56
N LEU A 202 3.52 23.39 20.44
CA LEU A 202 4.91 23.66 20.06
C LEU A 202 4.96 24.96 19.25
N PRO A 203 5.93 25.86 19.51
CA PRO A 203 6.17 27.03 18.66
C PRO A 203 6.40 26.57 17.19
N GLU A 204 5.85 27.32 16.23
CA GLU A 204 5.99 26.98 14.78
C GLU A 204 7.45 26.74 14.35
N ALA A 205 8.38 27.53 14.91
CA ALA A 205 9.81 27.35 14.67
C ALA A 205 10.33 26.00 15.19
N GLN A 206 9.83 25.53 16.35
CA GLN A 206 10.22 24.22 16.88
C GLN A 206 9.62 23.08 16.06
N ILE A 207 8.36 23.22 15.60
CA ILE A 207 7.70 22.26 14.71
C ILE A 207 8.50 22.14 13.40
N SER A 208 8.89 23.27 12.82
CA SER A 208 9.70 23.29 11.59
C SER A 208 11.05 22.63 11.80
N ASN A 209 11.78 22.95 12.86
CA ASN A 209 13.09 22.40 13.16
C ASN A 209 13.00 20.90 13.46
N CYS A 210 12.04 20.49 14.28
CA CYS A 210 11.83 19.08 14.60
C CYS A 210 11.41 18.27 13.36
N ARG A 211 10.57 18.84 12.50
CA ARG A 211 10.12 18.21 11.24
C ARG A 211 11.28 18.00 10.26
N ASN A 212 12.23 18.94 10.19
CA ASN A 212 13.34 18.93 9.25
C ASN A 212 14.59 18.20 9.76
N GLY A 213 14.57 17.69 11.00
CA GLY A 213 15.70 16.99 11.60
C GLY A 213 16.76 17.92 12.17
N GLU A 214 16.49 19.22 12.26
CA GLU A 214 17.40 20.18 12.87
C GLU A 214 17.43 20.03 14.39
N LYS A 215 18.62 20.20 14.98
CA LYS A 215 18.75 20.16 16.44
C LYS A 215 18.02 21.34 17.06
N MET A 216 17.23 21.07 18.12
CA MET A 216 16.73 22.16 18.96
C MET A 216 17.91 22.95 19.53
N THR A 217 18.06 24.19 19.14
CA THR A 217 18.79 25.18 19.93
C THR A 217 17.88 25.54 21.10
N ILE A 218 18.14 24.94 22.26
CA ILE A 218 17.52 25.41 23.52
C ILE A 218 18.09 26.83 23.70
N LEU A 219 17.25 27.80 23.45
CA LEU A 219 17.53 29.16 23.94
C LEU A 219 17.38 29.09 25.47
N GLU A 220 18.54 29.07 26.17
CA GLU A 220 18.62 29.26 27.61
C GLU A 220 18.08 30.63 28.01
#